data_272a7a5407b2dacc20fef3f668d6ec03
#
_entry.id   272a7a5407b2dacc20fef3f668d6ec03
#
_cell.length_a   1.000
_cell.length_b   1.000
_cell.length_c   1.000
_cell.angle_alpha   90.00
_cell.angle_beta   90.00
_cell.angle_gamma   90.00
#
_symmetry.space_group_name_H-M   'P 1'
#
loop_
_entity.id
_entity.type
_entity.pdbx_description
1 polymer ?
#
loop_
_entity_poly.entity_id
_entity_poly.type
_entity_poly.pdbx_seq_one_letter_code
_entity_poly.pdbx_strand_id
1 'polypeptide(L)'
;SWLYQVKKGATTIWEHWDGMKDDGSMWSADMNSFNHYAYGAIGEWMYRAMAGIEADPEHPGFKHAILYPRIGGNLKYTAGKYHSIYGDVGVKWKVQGKQITLTVQIPVNTTAEIRLDQAKAVLESDGRTFAREADYMAAEAGSGTYHIAFEQ
;
A
#
# COMPACT_ATOMS: atom_id res chain seq x y z
N SER A 1 17.28 6.64 8.78
CA SER A 1 16.06 6.19 8.03
C SER A 1 16.30 4.83 7.40
N TRP A 2 15.24 4.12 7.01
CA TRP A 2 15.32 2.81 6.30
C TRP A 2 16.23 2.89 5.07
N LEU A 3 16.21 4.00 4.33
CA LEU A 3 17.05 4.18 3.14
C LEU A 3 18.55 4.21 3.44
N TYR A 4 18.96 4.58 4.65
CA TYR A 4 20.36 4.53 5.05
C TYR A 4 20.87 3.08 5.02
N GLN A 5 20.14 2.16 5.65
CA GLN A 5 20.48 0.74 5.66
C GLN A 5 20.54 0.16 4.24
N VAL A 6 19.56 0.50 3.39
CA VAL A 6 19.54 0.07 1.98
C VAL A 6 20.77 0.58 1.21
N LYS A 7 21.14 1.85 1.39
CA LYS A 7 22.34 2.43 0.76
C LYS A 7 23.64 1.80 1.23
N LYS A 8 23.67 1.27 2.45
CA LYS A 8 24.82 0.50 3.00
C LYS A 8 24.83 -0.97 2.55
N GLY A 9 23.89 -1.40 1.71
CA GLY A 9 23.81 -2.75 1.19
C GLY A 9 23.22 -3.77 2.17
N ALA A 10 22.42 -3.32 3.14
CA ALA A 10 21.75 -4.19 4.08
C ALA A 10 20.82 -5.17 3.35
N THR A 11 20.88 -6.44 3.74
CA THR A 11 19.98 -7.51 3.28
C THR A 11 18.95 -7.91 4.31
N THR A 12 19.05 -7.35 5.51
CA THR A 12 18.17 -7.57 6.66
C THR A 12 17.83 -6.26 7.32
N ILE A 13 16.81 -6.24 8.18
CA ILE A 13 16.45 -5.06 8.97
C ILE A 13 17.39 -4.94 10.16
N TRP A 14 18.02 -3.79 10.32
CA TRP A 14 18.92 -3.49 11.42
C TRP A 14 18.16 -2.96 12.65
N GLU A 15 18.71 -3.18 13.83
CA GLU A 15 18.18 -2.66 15.09
C GLU A 15 18.27 -1.14 15.20
N HIS A 16 19.38 -0.57 14.68
CA HIS A 16 19.62 0.87 14.65
C HIS A 16 19.70 1.40 13.22
N TRP A 17 19.28 2.64 13.01
CA TRP A 17 19.34 3.30 11.69
C TRP A 17 20.74 3.30 11.11
N ASP A 18 21.74 3.54 11.96
CA ASP A 18 23.16 3.64 11.66
C ASP A 18 23.98 2.53 12.33
N GLY A 19 23.41 1.34 12.42
CA GLY A 19 24.07 0.16 13.01
C GLY A 19 25.51 -0.03 12.50
N MET A 20 25.76 0.35 11.25
CA MET A 20 27.09 0.59 10.68
C MET A 20 27.21 2.06 10.27
N LYS A 21 28.15 2.80 10.85
CA LYS A 21 28.40 4.22 10.54
C LYS A 21 29.05 4.40 9.17
N ASP A 22 29.21 5.64 8.73
CA ASP A 22 29.79 5.95 7.43
C ASP A 22 31.27 5.54 7.32
N ASP A 23 31.99 5.58 8.43
CA ASP A 23 33.40 5.16 8.53
C ASP A 23 33.58 3.65 8.67
N GLY A 24 32.46 2.87 8.66
CA GLY A 24 32.46 1.42 8.82
C GLY A 24 32.49 0.93 10.27
N SER A 25 32.55 1.85 11.25
CA SER A 25 32.47 1.45 12.66
C SER A 25 31.05 1.08 13.06
N MET A 26 30.92 0.25 14.10
CA MET A 26 29.63 -0.11 14.67
C MET A 26 29.04 1.04 15.51
N TRP A 27 27.70 1.14 15.53
CA TRP A 27 27.01 2.06 16.42
C TRP A 27 27.32 1.75 17.89
N SER A 28 27.25 0.48 18.25
CA SER A 28 27.62 -0.06 19.56
C SER A 28 28.32 -1.40 19.39
N ALA A 29 29.25 -1.70 20.27
CA ALA A 29 29.89 -3.04 20.31
C ALA A 29 28.99 -4.09 20.98
N ASP A 30 28.15 -3.66 21.93
CA ASP A 30 27.39 -4.55 22.82
C ASP A 30 25.92 -4.68 22.42
N MET A 31 25.35 -3.65 21.77
CA MET A 31 23.96 -3.61 21.37
C MET A 31 23.83 -3.20 19.90
N ASN A 32 24.03 -4.16 19.03
CA ASN A 32 23.92 -3.91 17.58
C ASN A 32 23.54 -5.19 16.86
N SER A 33 22.26 -5.31 16.47
CA SER A 33 21.80 -6.43 15.68
C SER A 33 21.57 -5.98 14.22
N PHE A 34 22.10 -6.72 13.28
CA PHE A 34 21.82 -6.56 11.85
C PHE A 34 20.63 -7.42 11.38
N ASN A 35 19.96 -8.10 12.30
CA ASN A 35 18.77 -8.90 12.01
C ASN A 35 17.72 -8.71 13.12
N HIS A 36 17.08 -7.54 13.12
CA HIS A 36 16.12 -7.13 14.15
C HIS A 36 14.78 -6.74 13.51
N TYR A 37 13.68 -7.28 14.01
CA TYR A 37 12.36 -7.14 13.37
C TYR A 37 11.69 -5.77 13.54
N ALA A 38 12.05 -4.97 14.53
CA ALA A 38 11.29 -3.80 14.96
C ALA A 38 10.97 -2.81 13.81
N TYR A 39 11.99 -2.44 13.02
CA TYR A 39 11.77 -1.55 11.89
C TYR A 39 11.14 -2.23 10.67
N GLY A 40 10.93 -3.53 10.70
CA GLY A 40 10.15 -4.26 9.71
C GLY A 40 8.67 -3.88 9.69
N ALA A 41 8.17 -3.22 10.75
CA ALA A 41 6.83 -2.65 10.81
C ALA A 41 6.50 -1.69 9.63
N ILE A 42 7.52 -1.13 8.94
CA ILE A 42 7.32 -0.37 7.72
C ILE A 42 6.59 -1.18 6.64
N GLY A 43 6.72 -2.51 6.65
CA GLY A 43 6.04 -3.40 5.70
C GLY A 43 4.52 -3.28 5.79
N GLU A 44 3.96 -3.20 7.00
CA GLU A 44 2.53 -2.98 7.21
C GLU A 44 2.08 -1.64 6.59
N TRP A 45 2.83 -0.57 6.82
CA TRP A 45 2.55 0.72 6.21
C TRP A 45 2.62 0.67 4.67
N MET A 46 3.57 -0.08 4.11
CA MET A 46 3.68 -0.24 2.64
C MET A 46 2.43 -0.93 2.06
N TYR A 47 1.91 -1.96 2.74
CA TYR A 47 0.67 -2.60 2.33
C TYR A 47 -0.54 -1.69 2.52
N ARG A 48 -0.72 -1.13 3.69
CA ARG A 48 -1.91 -0.35 4.06
C ARG A 48 -1.96 1.01 3.37
N ALA A 49 -0.86 1.78 3.37
CA ALA A 49 -0.86 3.12 2.83
C ALA A 49 -0.43 3.18 1.36
N MET A 50 0.70 2.56 0.99
CA MET A 50 1.21 2.68 -0.38
C MET A 50 0.40 1.84 -1.36
N ALA A 51 0.18 0.56 -1.08
CA ALA A 51 -0.66 -0.31 -1.91
C ALA A 51 -2.15 -0.05 -1.64
N GLY A 52 -2.51 0.38 -0.43
CA GLY A 52 -3.89 0.64 -0.05
C GLY A 52 -4.68 -0.62 0.21
N ILE A 53 -4.05 -1.68 0.70
CA ILE A 53 -4.73 -2.95 1.02
C ILE A 53 -4.92 -3.00 2.54
N GLU A 54 -6.16 -2.84 3.00
CA GLU A 54 -6.51 -2.80 4.41
C GLU A 54 -7.69 -3.75 4.68
N ALA A 55 -7.63 -4.48 5.80
CA ALA A 55 -8.77 -5.25 6.28
C ALA A 55 -9.80 -4.31 6.91
N ASP A 56 -11.07 -4.52 6.62
CA ASP A 56 -12.14 -3.84 7.34
C ASP A 56 -12.22 -4.39 8.77
N PRO A 57 -12.12 -3.56 9.82
CA PRO A 57 -12.24 -4.00 11.21
C PRO A 57 -13.58 -4.66 11.53
N GLU A 58 -14.65 -4.25 10.86
CA GLU A 58 -16.00 -4.83 11.06
C GLU A 58 -16.15 -6.19 10.38
N HIS A 59 -15.28 -6.49 9.38
CA HIS A 59 -15.31 -7.74 8.60
C HIS A 59 -13.91 -8.37 8.52
N PRO A 60 -13.37 -8.90 9.63
CA PRO A 60 -11.98 -9.35 9.71
C PRO A 60 -11.67 -10.47 8.71
N GLY A 61 -10.39 -10.66 8.41
CA GLY A 61 -9.89 -11.71 7.52
C GLY A 61 -10.04 -11.41 6.03
N PHE A 62 -10.32 -10.15 5.65
CA PHE A 62 -10.54 -9.72 4.26
C PHE A 62 -11.83 -10.30 3.63
N LYS A 63 -12.85 -10.58 4.44
CA LYS A 63 -14.18 -10.87 3.91
C LYS A 63 -14.76 -9.63 3.21
N HIS A 64 -14.51 -8.47 3.78
CA HIS A 64 -14.61 -7.15 3.15
C HIS A 64 -13.26 -6.45 3.29
N ALA A 65 -12.77 -5.85 2.23
CA ALA A 65 -11.51 -5.10 2.21
C ALA A 65 -11.76 -3.61 2.00
N ILE A 66 -10.87 -2.78 2.54
CA ILE A 66 -10.79 -1.37 2.18
C ILE A 66 -9.60 -1.19 1.24
N LEU A 67 -9.86 -0.78 0.00
CA LEU A 67 -8.83 -0.57 -1.01
C LEU A 67 -8.60 0.93 -1.20
N TYR A 68 -7.63 1.46 -0.45
CA TYR A 68 -7.40 2.91 -0.34
C TYR A 68 -5.92 3.28 -0.47
N PRO A 69 -5.33 3.23 -1.66
CA PRO A 69 -3.97 3.70 -1.87
C PRO A 69 -3.85 5.20 -1.61
N ARG A 70 -2.90 5.59 -0.76
CA ARG A 70 -2.56 6.99 -0.48
C ARG A 70 -1.54 7.45 -1.50
N ILE A 71 -2.02 8.11 -2.56
CA ILE A 71 -1.20 8.46 -3.70
C ILE A 71 -0.56 9.83 -3.47
N GLY A 72 0.77 9.86 -3.40
CA GLY A 72 1.48 11.11 -3.13
C GLY A 72 3.00 10.97 -3.10
N GLY A 73 3.65 12.06 -2.65
CA GLY A 73 5.09 12.15 -2.65
C GLY A 73 5.67 12.07 -4.07
N ASN A 74 6.80 11.39 -4.21
CA ASN A 74 7.45 11.17 -5.50
C ASN A 74 7.16 9.79 -6.11
N LEU A 75 6.25 9.02 -5.50
CA LEU A 75 5.92 7.69 -5.96
C LEU A 75 5.05 7.78 -7.23
N LYS A 76 5.45 7.07 -8.27
CA LYS A 76 4.74 7.07 -9.56
C LYS A 76 4.04 5.75 -9.86
N TYR A 77 4.33 4.73 -9.08
CA TYR A 77 3.80 3.39 -9.29
C TYR A 77 3.89 2.58 -8.02
N THR A 78 2.88 1.78 -7.76
CA THR A 78 2.91 0.73 -6.73
C THR A 78 2.11 -0.48 -7.22
N ALA A 79 2.55 -1.66 -6.82
CA ALA A 79 1.78 -2.89 -6.91
C ALA A 79 1.93 -3.67 -5.62
N GLY A 80 0.82 -4.05 -5.01
CA GLY A 80 0.76 -4.90 -3.84
C GLY A 80 -0.24 -6.02 -4.02
N LYS A 81 0.04 -7.17 -3.39
CA LYS A 81 -0.85 -8.31 -3.35
C LYS A 81 -0.79 -8.92 -1.95
N TYR A 82 -1.94 -9.16 -1.36
CA TYR A 82 -2.08 -9.86 -0.10
C TYR A 82 -2.82 -11.19 -0.30
N HIS A 83 -2.22 -12.27 0.14
CA HIS A 83 -2.81 -13.60 0.05
C HIS A 83 -3.67 -13.87 1.29
N SER A 84 -4.97 -13.61 1.17
CA SER A 84 -5.95 -13.84 2.24
C SER A 84 -6.47 -15.29 2.22
N ILE A 85 -7.20 -15.67 3.27
CA ILE A 85 -7.90 -16.99 3.31
C ILE A 85 -8.96 -17.14 2.20
N TYR A 86 -9.39 -16.05 1.56
CA TYR A 86 -10.35 -16.04 0.44
C TYR A 86 -9.67 -15.98 -0.93
N GLY A 87 -8.35 -15.80 -0.97
CA GLY A 87 -7.57 -15.61 -2.19
C GLY A 87 -6.84 -14.28 -2.23
N ASP A 88 -6.35 -13.93 -3.41
CA ASP A 88 -5.52 -12.74 -3.62
C ASP A 88 -6.34 -11.45 -3.64
N VAL A 89 -6.02 -10.54 -2.73
CA VAL A 89 -6.42 -9.13 -2.79
C VAL A 89 -5.28 -8.37 -3.43
N GLY A 90 -5.52 -7.73 -4.57
CA GLY A 90 -4.48 -7.04 -5.35
C GLY A 90 -4.81 -5.58 -5.62
N VAL A 91 -3.81 -4.73 -5.54
CA VAL A 91 -3.90 -3.32 -5.92
C VAL A 91 -2.66 -2.94 -6.71
N LYS A 92 -2.88 -2.25 -7.83
CA LYS A 92 -1.83 -1.68 -8.66
C LYS A 92 -2.26 -0.30 -9.13
N TRP A 93 -1.40 0.70 -8.96
CA TRP A 93 -1.69 2.03 -9.48
C TRP A 93 -0.48 2.68 -10.14
N LYS A 94 -0.74 3.63 -11.03
CA LYS A 94 0.27 4.40 -11.75
C LYS A 94 -0.20 5.83 -11.96
N VAL A 95 0.71 6.78 -11.77
CA VAL A 95 0.49 8.22 -12.01
C VAL A 95 1.06 8.63 -13.37
N GLN A 96 0.26 9.32 -14.17
CA GLN A 96 0.64 9.91 -15.46
C GLN A 96 0.12 11.36 -15.52
N GLY A 97 0.97 12.31 -15.17
CA GLY A 97 0.55 13.70 -15.01
C GLY A 97 -0.43 13.85 -13.84
N LYS A 98 -1.66 14.30 -14.11
CA LYS A 98 -2.75 14.38 -13.14
C LYS A 98 -3.63 13.13 -13.11
N GLN A 99 -3.49 12.28 -14.11
CA GLN A 99 -4.29 11.07 -14.24
C GLN A 99 -3.65 9.92 -13.46
N ILE A 100 -4.48 9.17 -12.77
CA ILE A 100 -4.13 7.96 -12.04
C ILE A 100 -4.92 6.80 -12.63
N THR A 101 -4.22 5.72 -12.93
CA THR A 101 -4.84 4.44 -13.26
C THR A 101 -4.70 3.51 -12.07
N LEU A 102 -5.79 2.89 -11.66
CA LEU A 102 -5.89 1.96 -10.54
C LEU A 102 -6.49 0.65 -11.05
N THR A 103 -5.83 -0.46 -10.75
CA THR A 103 -6.37 -1.80 -10.96
C THR A 103 -6.51 -2.46 -9.59
N VAL A 104 -7.68 -2.98 -9.29
CA VAL A 104 -7.95 -3.74 -8.07
C VAL A 104 -8.42 -5.15 -8.41
N GLN A 105 -8.00 -6.13 -7.60
CA GLN A 105 -8.42 -7.52 -7.66
C GLN A 105 -9.08 -7.90 -6.34
N ILE A 106 -10.33 -8.35 -6.41
CA ILE A 106 -11.15 -8.74 -5.26
C ILE A 106 -11.46 -10.23 -5.38
N PRO A 107 -11.07 -11.07 -4.40
CA PRO A 107 -11.26 -12.52 -4.46
C PRO A 107 -12.74 -12.92 -4.53
N VAL A 108 -12.99 -14.14 -4.98
CA VAL A 108 -14.33 -14.73 -5.05
C VAL A 108 -14.97 -14.77 -3.64
N ASN A 109 -16.28 -14.52 -3.55
CA ASN A 109 -17.04 -14.47 -2.30
C ASN A 109 -16.59 -13.39 -1.30
N THR A 110 -15.94 -12.34 -1.77
CA THR A 110 -15.57 -11.18 -0.96
C THR A 110 -16.07 -9.89 -1.60
N THR A 111 -16.03 -8.81 -0.84
CA THR A 111 -16.36 -7.47 -1.28
C THR A 111 -15.27 -6.50 -0.89
N ALA A 112 -15.28 -5.31 -1.46
CA ALA A 112 -14.38 -4.24 -1.06
C ALA A 112 -15.02 -2.87 -1.28
N GLU A 113 -14.69 -1.94 -0.40
CA GLU A 113 -14.86 -0.52 -0.65
C GLU A 113 -13.60 0.01 -1.34
N ILE A 114 -13.74 0.52 -2.54
CA ILE A 114 -12.65 1.15 -3.30
C ILE A 114 -12.70 2.65 -3.06
N ARG A 115 -11.62 3.22 -2.52
CA ARG A 115 -11.49 4.65 -2.22
C ARG A 115 -10.44 5.29 -3.12
N LEU A 116 -10.82 6.36 -3.78
CA LEU A 116 -9.97 7.15 -4.68
C LEU A 116 -9.50 8.40 -3.94
N ASP A 117 -8.25 8.38 -3.50
CA ASP A 117 -7.63 9.43 -2.69
C ASP A 117 -7.64 10.78 -3.42
N GLN A 118 -8.23 11.81 -2.78
CA GLN A 118 -8.32 13.18 -3.30
C GLN A 118 -8.83 13.29 -4.75
N ALA A 119 -9.61 12.33 -5.22
CA ALA A 119 -10.12 12.32 -6.59
C ALA A 119 -11.02 13.52 -6.88
N LYS A 120 -10.74 14.23 -7.97
CA LYS A 120 -11.56 15.34 -8.49
C LYS A 120 -12.60 14.87 -9.48
N ALA A 121 -12.23 13.93 -10.35
CA ALA A 121 -13.11 13.35 -11.36
C ALA A 121 -12.75 11.88 -11.59
N VAL A 122 -13.75 11.04 -11.80
CA VAL A 122 -13.60 9.66 -12.26
C VAL A 122 -13.79 9.64 -13.76
N LEU A 123 -12.81 9.12 -14.49
CA LEU A 123 -12.79 9.06 -15.95
C LEU A 123 -13.28 7.71 -16.49
N GLU A 124 -12.86 6.62 -15.81
CA GLU A 124 -13.26 5.25 -16.11
C GLU A 124 -13.49 4.51 -14.77
N SER A 125 -14.45 3.59 -14.72
CA SER A 125 -14.86 2.97 -13.47
C SER A 125 -15.32 1.51 -13.57
N ASP A 126 -15.19 0.88 -14.75
CA ASP A 126 -15.74 -0.46 -15.01
C ASP A 126 -17.19 -0.64 -14.50
N GLY A 127 -18.03 0.37 -14.74
CA GLY A 127 -19.43 0.38 -14.35
C GLY A 127 -19.69 0.63 -12.86
N ARG A 128 -18.71 1.03 -12.07
CA ARG A 128 -18.91 1.43 -10.67
C ARG A 128 -19.30 2.89 -10.58
N THR A 129 -20.21 3.21 -9.68
CA THR A 129 -20.58 4.58 -9.35
C THR A 129 -19.89 5.00 -8.07
N PHE A 130 -19.05 6.02 -8.16
CA PHE A 130 -18.31 6.57 -7.04
C PHE A 130 -19.07 7.73 -6.41
N ALA A 131 -19.37 7.62 -5.13
CA ALA A 131 -19.92 8.70 -4.33
C ALA A 131 -18.80 9.56 -3.75
N ARG A 132 -19.02 10.87 -3.61
CA ARG A 132 -18.05 11.78 -3.00
C ARG A 132 -18.19 11.78 -1.50
N GLU A 133 -17.07 11.59 -0.84
CA GLU A 133 -16.87 11.80 0.59
C GLU A 133 -16.01 13.05 0.84
N ALA A 134 -15.61 13.30 2.09
CA ALA A 134 -14.85 14.52 2.42
C ALA A 134 -13.51 14.60 1.66
N ASP A 135 -12.71 13.54 1.74
CA ASP A 135 -11.32 13.52 1.22
C ASP A 135 -11.10 12.51 0.09
N TYR A 136 -12.11 11.73 -0.28
CA TYR A 136 -11.99 10.70 -1.32
C TYR A 136 -13.32 10.52 -2.07
N MET A 137 -13.32 9.71 -3.08
CA MET A 137 -14.53 9.15 -3.68
C MET A 137 -14.56 7.64 -3.44
N ALA A 138 -15.72 7.08 -3.12
CA ALA A 138 -15.86 5.66 -2.76
C ALA A 138 -16.91 4.93 -3.59
N ALA A 139 -16.65 3.64 -3.84
CA ALA A 139 -17.61 2.73 -4.44
C ALA A 139 -17.48 1.33 -3.85
N GLU A 140 -18.61 0.67 -3.62
CA GLU A 140 -18.66 -0.74 -3.29
C GLU A 140 -18.46 -1.62 -4.52
N ALA A 141 -17.70 -2.69 -4.35
CA ALA A 141 -17.45 -3.67 -5.41
C ALA A 141 -17.48 -5.11 -4.88
N GLY A 142 -18.09 -5.99 -5.66
CA GLY A 142 -18.01 -7.43 -5.44
C GLY A 142 -16.70 -8.03 -5.97
N SER A 143 -16.62 -9.37 -5.96
CA SER A 143 -15.48 -10.09 -6.54
C SER A 143 -15.28 -9.78 -8.01
N GLY A 144 -14.03 -9.66 -8.42
CA GLY A 144 -13.65 -9.33 -9.80
C GLY A 144 -12.35 -8.54 -9.89
N THR A 145 -12.01 -8.15 -11.11
CA THR A 145 -10.92 -7.20 -11.37
C THR A 145 -11.53 -5.95 -11.98
N TYR A 146 -11.17 -4.78 -11.45
CA TYR A 146 -11.68 -3.48 -11.89
C TYR A 146 -10.54 -2.58 -12.32
N HIS A 147 -10.75 -1.89 -13.43
CA HIS A 147 -9.85 -0.87 -13.96
C HIS A 147 -10.52 0.49 -13.80
N ILE A 148 -9.86 1.38 -13.13
CA ILE A 148 -10.39 2.69 -12.76
C ILE A 148 -9.37 3.74 -13.20
N ALA A 149 -9.84 4.82 -13.82
CA ALA A 149 -9.03 5.99 -14.10
C ALA A 149 -9.68 7.22 -13.48
N PHE A 150 -8.88 8.06 -12.82
CA PHE A 150 -9.36 9.27 -12.18
C PHE A 150 -8.30 10.38 -12.19
N GLU A 151 -8.72 11.61 -11.92
CA GLU A 151 -7.84 12.77 -11.75
C GLU A 151 -7.74 13.16 -10.27
N GLN A 152 -6.51 13.51 -9.85
CA GLN A 152 -6.17 14.02 -8.53
C GLN A 152 -5.70 15.48 -8.58
#